data_54b72af2f8ba2d7a6436c7097a609ba9
#
_entry.id   54b72af2f8ba2d7a6436c7097a609ba9
#
_cell.length_a   1.000
_cell.length_b   1.000
_cell.length_c   1.000
_cell.angle_alpha   90.00
_cell.angle_beta   90.00
_cell.angle_gamma   90.00
#
_symmetry.space_group_name_H-M   'P 1'
#
loop_
_entity.id
_entity.type
_entity.pdbx_description
1 polymer ?
#
loop_
_entity_poly.entity_id
_entity_poly.type
_entity_poly.pdbx_seq_one_letter_code
_entity_poly.pdbx_strand_id
1 'polypeptide(L)'
;MTHTQTVMLRLLTMCIPFRNLRKKWRTFLRDFLSDYDRDARRSMRAWRRHPVAGRTILILEPNYCHGEVIPGFCRHLLDMGYRVDVLMHHSLARQSPLCCFKEGDIHIFTAMCTSWKRLAKARVLTRYEAILVSTSAFYDIPGWASFLHMTGFDKFANLLAVEHELKDIPRFGEEELDRQGRLLTLGSFPRGMMVNPHFFGEIPPAPRNREPVFITVGSLSAQRKNHELLVEALETVCNEGYRNFSVIIVGEGELGKIPGHLRPFLHVAGKLDFPAMYEAMRRADYFLPLLDPGNPAHNRYITTGVTGSAQLVYGFAKIPVIHEKFASFYGFNDRNALLYREETLGGAMLRAIRQTEEEYAGMQQALLQLGRDIDRESRSNLERALAACSPSEPQPVSY
;
A
#
# COMPACT_ATOMS: atom_id res chain seq x y z
N MET A 1 3.58 12.60 -22.67
CA MET A 1 3.60 13.94 -23.32
C MET A 1 3.19 13.84 -24.77
N THR A 2 2.32 14.74 -25.22
CA THR A 2 1.94 14.85 -26.64
C THR A 2 3.10 15.43 -27.48
N HIS A 3 3.08 15.17 -28.80
CA HIS A 3 4.06 15.73 -29.72
C HIS A 3 4.14 17.27 -29.61
N THR A 4 3.00 17.93 -29.49
CA THR A 4 2.86 19.38 -29.30
C THR A 4 3.56 19.87 -28.02
N GLN A 5 3.45 19.16 -26.91
CA GLN A 5 4.14 19.50 -25.66
C GLN A 5 5.66 19.36 -25.77
N THR A 6 6.13 18.38 -26.53
CA THR A 6 7.58 18.18 -26.79
C THR A 6 8.15 19.30 -27.63
N VAL A 7 7.42 19.75 -28.66
CA VAL A 7 7.83 20.90 -29.53
C VAL A 7 7.86 22.20 -28.71
N MET A 8 6.83 22.44 -27.91
CA MET A 8 6.75 23.63 -27.04
C MET A 8 7.89 23.67 -26.00
N LEU A 9 8.27 22.54 -25.42
CA LEU A 9 9.42 22.40 -24.50
C LEU A 9 10.76 22.75 -25.21
N ARG A 10 10.91 22.31 -26.45
CA ARG A 10 12.11 22.64 -27.26
C ARG A 10 12.18 24.15 -27.54
N LEU A 11 11.07 24.77 -27.90
CA LEU A 11 10.99 26.22 -28.16
C LEU A 11 11.27 27.03 -26.89
N LEU A 12 10.65 26.73 -25.78
CA LEU A 12 10.83 27.42 -24.48
C LEU A 12 12.28 27.37 -23.96
N THR A 13 13.04 26.34 -24.36
CA THR A 13 14.40 26.15 -23.87
C THR A 13 15.47 26.58 -24.90
N MET A 14 15.07 27.03 -26.12
CA MET A 14 16.03 27.43 -27.16
C MET A 14 16.88 28.65 -26.77
N CYS A 15 16.33 29.58 -26.01
CA CYS A 15 17.03 30.78 -25.55
C CYS A 15 18.06 30.54 -24.43
N ILE A 16 18.21 29.32 -23.95
CA ILE A 16 19.18 28.97 -22.89
C ILE A 16 20.53 28.65 -23.58
N PRO A 17 21.59 29.45 -23.39
CA PRO A 17 22.83 29.33 -24.18
C PRO A 17 23.65 28.07 -23.85
N PHE A 18 23.57 27.55 -22.61
CA PHE A 18 24.36 26.41 -22.16
C PHE A 18 23.64 25.08 -22.36
N ARG A 19 24.24 24.14 -23.10
CA ARG A 19 23.68 22.84 -23.45
C ARG A 19 23.24 22.01 -22.20
N ASN A 20 24.07 22.00 -21.17
CA ASN A 20 23.78 21.27 -19.91
C ASN A 20 22.65 21.92 -19.12
N LEU A 21 22.62 23.25 -19.06
CA LEU A 21 21.56 24.01 -18.42
C LEU A 21 20.24 23.82 -19.16
N ARG A 22 20.27 23.85 -20.49
CA ARG A 22 19.13 23.58 -21.37
C ARG A 22 18.56 22.17 -21.14
N LYS A 23 19.43 21.15 -21.00
CA LYS A 23 19.02 19.78 -20.70
C LYS A 23 18.33 19.70 -19.34
N LYS A 24 18.91 20.31 -18.28
CA LYS A 24 18.31 20.39 -16.94
C LYS A 24 16.94 21.08 -16.95
N TRP A 25 16.82 22.22 -17.65
CA TRP A 25 15.55 22.94 -17.78
C TRP A 25 14.49 22.17 -18.58
N ARG A 26 14.88 21.45 -19.62
CA ARG A 26 13.95 20.58 -20.37
C ARG A 26 13.42 19.45 -19.49
N THR A 27 14.28 18.81 -18.74
CA THR A 27 13.87 17.77 -17.80
C THR A 27 12.92 18.36 -16.75
N PHE A 28 13.30 19.45 -16.08
CA PHE A 28 12.46 20.13 -15.10
C PHE A 28 11.08 20.54 -15.66
N LEU A 29 11.05 21.18 -16.84
CA LEU A 29 9.79 21.59 -17.45
C LEU A 29 8.95 20.40 -17.91
N ARG A 30 9.57 19.34 -18.41
CA ARG A 30 8.88 18.11 -18.77
C ARG A 30 8.21 17.49 -17.54
N ASP A 31 8.96 17.35 -16.46
CA ASP A 31 8.47 16.74 -15.21
C ASP A 31 7.39 17.64 -14.57
N PHE A 32 7.58 18.96 -14.59
CA PHE A 32 6.58 19.94 -14.17
C PHE A 32 5.29 19.85 -15.00
N LEU A 33 5.39 19.76 -16.33
CA LEU A 33 4.22 19.69 -17.21
C LEU A 33 3.52 18.33 -17.13
N SER A 34 4.25 17.25 -16.88
CA SER A 34 3.66 15.91 -16.68
C SER A 34 2.90 15.80 -15.35
N ASP A 35 3.40 16.48 -14.30
CA ASP A 35 2.78 16.52 -12.98
C ASP A 35 1.75 17.67 -12.83
N TYR A 36 1.68 18.59 -13.82
CA TYR A 36 0.82 19.76 -13.67
C TYR A 36 -0.66 19.39 -13.70
N ASP A 37 -1.32 19.66 -12.60
CA ASP A 37 -2.75 19.48 -12.41
C ASP A 37 -3.38 20.75 -11.82
N ARG A 38 -4.38 21.30 -12.53
CA ARG A 38 -5.06 22.54 -12.11
C ARG A 38 -5.87 22.34 -10.84
N ASP A 39 -6.51 21.18 -10.72
CA ASP A 39 -7.40 20.90 -9.60
C ASP A 39 -6.56 20.59 -8.34
N ALA A 40 -5.42 19.90 -8.48
CA ALA A 40 -4.47 19.75 -7.38
C ALA A 40 -3.93 21.10 -6.88
N ARG A 41 -3.67 22.07 -7.79
CA ARG A 41 -3.30 23.44 -7.37
C ARG A 41 -4.42 24.16 -6.61
N ARG A 42 -5.67 23.98 -7.02
CA ARG A 42 -6.83 24.55 -6.31
C ARG A 42 -6.98 23.88 -4.95
N SER A 43 -6.90 22.57 -4.91
CA SER A 43 -6.97 21.77 -3.69
C SER A 43 -5.90 22.16 -2.68
N MET A 44 -4.64 22.32 -3.11
CA MET A 44 -3.55 22.82 -2.24
C MET A 44 -3.82 24.21 -1.68
N ARG A 45 -4.46 25.11 -2.44
CA ARG A 45 -4.84 26.43 -1.93
C ARG A 45 -5.98 26.34 -0.90
N ALA A 46 -6.95 25.45 -1.15
CA ALA A 46 -8.04 25.17 -0.22
C ALA A 46 -7.49 24.60 1.08
N TRP A 47 -6.63 23.58 1.01
CA TRP A 47 -5.98 22.99 2.18
C TRP A 47 -5.23 24.00 3.03
N ARG A 48 -4.45 24.92 2.43
CA ARG A 48 -3.71 25.96 3.18
C ARG A 48 -4.63 26.90 3.96
N ARG A 49 -5.87 27.04 3.55
CA ARG A 49 -6.90 27.89 4.18
C ARG A 49 -7.88 27.09 5.02
N HIS A 50 -7.75 25.75 5.00
CA HIS A 50 -8.67 24.85 5.68
C HIS A 50 -8.68 25.15 7.19
N PRO A 51 -9.86 25.35 7.79
CA PRO A 51 -10.00 25.54 9.23
C PRO A 51 -9.79 24.18 9.92
N VAL A 52 -8.56 23.87 10.31
CA VAL A 52 -8.28 22.71 11.15
C VAL A 52 -8.84 22.96 12.54
N ALA A 53 -9.80 22.16 13.00
CA ALA A 53 -10.50 22.37 14.26
C ALA A 53 -10.50 21.09 15.11
N GLY A 54 -10.24 21.27 16.41
CA GLY A 54 -10.25 20.18 17.38
C GLY A 54 -9.11 19.17 17.15
N ARG A 55 -9.34 17.92 17.56
CA ARG A 55 -8.39 16.82 17.44
C ARG A 55 -8.32 16.31 15.99
N THR A 56 -7.55 16.97 15.15
CA THR A 56 -7.43 16.63 13.73
C THR A 56 -6.02 16.10 13.43
N ILE A 57 -5.94 14.99 12.72
CA ILE A 57 -4.69 14.40 12.23
C ILE A 57 -4.64 14.52 10.70
N LEU A 58 -3.47 14.89 10.19
CA LEU A 58 -3.19 14.90 8.76
C LEU A 58 -2.51 13.58 8.36
N ILE A 59 -3.12 12.82 7.46
CA ILE A 59 -2.44 11.74 6.74
C ILE A 59 -1.87 12.33 5.45
N LEU A 60 -0.60 12.06 5.19
CA LEU A 60 0.12 12.56 4.03
C LEU A 60 0.72 11.41 3.23
N GLU A 61 0.28 11.23 1.96
CA GLU A 61 0.88 10.27 1.02
C GLU A 61 1.49 11.02 -0.16
N PRO A 62 2.84 11.08 -0.22
CA PRO A 62 3.52 11.85 -1.25
C PRO A 62 3.61 11.15 -2.60
N ASN A 63 3.43 9.84 -2.66
CA ASN A 63 3.62 9.03 -3.83
C ASN A 63 2.31 8.76 -4.60
N TYR A 64 2.44 8.31 -5.84
CA TYR A 64 1.31 7.87 -6.69
C TYR A 64 0.89 6.40 -6.45
N CYS A 65 1.48 5.75 -5.45
CA CYS A 65 1.24 4.37 -5.03
C CYS A 65 0.97 4.32 -3.51
N HIS A 66 0.80 3.12 -2.96
CA HIS A 66 0.52 2.87 -1.53
C HIS A 66 -0.81 3.44 -1.01
N GLY A 67 -1.79 3.63 -1.93
CA GLY A 67 -3.13 4.04 -1.53
C GLY A 67 -3.87 3.00 -0.67
N GLU A 68 -3.45 1.74 -0.71
CA GLU A 68 -4.03 0.64 0.05
C GLU A 68 -3.87 0.76 1.57
N VAL A 69 -2.88 1.53 2.05
CA VAL A 69 -2.68 1.70 3.49
C VAL A 69 -3.52 2.86 4.07
N ILE A 70 -3.93 3.82 3.25
CA ILE A 70 -4.60 5.04 3.72
C ILE A 70 -5.94 4.75 4.39
N PRO A 71 -6.84 3.90 3.83
CA PRO A 71 -8.13 3.64 4.42
C PRO A 71 -8.05 3.07 5.85
N GLY A 72 -7.12 2.16 6.10
CA GLY A 72 -6.95 1.57 7.42
C GLY A 72 -6.44 2.58 8.46
N PHE A 73 -5.49 3.45 8.10
CA PHE A 73 -5.09 4.55 8.98
C PHE A 73 -6.24 5.51 9.26
N CYS A 74 -7.02 5.87 8.24
CA CYS A 74 -8.21 6.71 8.44
C CYS A 74 -9.19 6.05 9.43
N ARG A 75 -9.48 4.77 9.27
CA ARG A 75 -10.39 4.02 10.16
C ARG A 75 -9.91 4.02 11.59
N HIS A 76 -8.65 3.66 11.84
CA HIS A 76 -8.08 3.68 13.19
C HIS A 76 -8.22 5.06 13.86
N LEU A 77 -7.87 6.12 13.14
CA LEU A 77 -7.94 7.48 13.68
C LEU A 77 -9.37 7.94 13.96
N LEU A 78 -10.31 7.65 13.07
CA LEU A 78 -11.73 7.95 13.27
C LEU A 78 -12.30 7.21 14.50
N ASP A 79 -11.94 5.92 14.67
CA ASP A 79 -12.36 5.11 15.82
C ASP A 79 -11.79 5.59 17.15
N MET A 80 -10.64 6.31 17.13
CA MET A 80 -10.06 7.00 18.29
C MET A 80 -10.68 8.38 18.53
N GLY A 81 -11.67 8.80 17.74
CA GLY A 81 -12.36 10.07 17.86
C GLY A 81 -11.60 11.27 17.26
N TYR A 82 -10.62 11.02 16.40
CA TYR A 82 -9.98 12.10 15.64
C TYR A 82 -10.79 12.48 14.40
N ARG A 83 -10.65 13.73 13.97
CA ARG A 83 -10.95 14.13 12.61
C ARG A 83 -9.75 13.82 11.72
N VAL A 84 -10.01 13.47 10.47
CA VAL A 84 -8.94 13.07 9.54
C VAL A 84 -8.99 13.94 8.29
N ASP A 85 -7.88 14.59 8.02
CA ASP A 85 -7.60 15.22 6.74
C ASP A 85 -6.58 14.37 6.00
N VAL A 86 -6.78 14.14 4.70
CA VAL A 86 -5.84 13.40 3.85
C VAL A 86 -5.31 14.31 2.77
N LEU A 87 -4.00 14.46 2.69
CA LEU A 87 -3.31 15.14 1.60
C LEU A 87 -2.48 14.14 0.83
N MET A 88 -2.88 13.84 -0.40
CA MET A 88 -2.22 12.81 -1.21
C MET A 88 -1.84 13.32 -2.60
N HIS A 89 -0.97 12.56 -3.28
CA HIS A 89 -0.64 12.83 -4.68
C HIS A 89 -1.90 12.77 -5.55
N HIS A 90 -2.05 13.73 -6.47
CA HIS A 90 -3.27 13.85 -7.28
C HIS A 90 -3.56 12.61 -8.15
N SER A 91 -2.51 11.94 -8.65
CA SER A 91 -2.70 10.70 -9.44
C SER A 91 -3.18 9.54 -8.59
N LEU A 92 -2.85 9.51 -7.30
CA LEU A 92 -3.36 8.51 -6.37
C LEU A 92 -4.83 8.80 -6.03
N ALA A 93 -5.17 10.06 -5.78
CA ALA A 93 -6.55 10.47 -5.51
C ALA A 93 -7.52 10.08 -6.63
N ARG A 94 -7.09 10.14 -7.90
CA ARG A 94 -7.88 9.70 -9.06
C ARG A 94 -8.19 8.20 -9.08
N GLN A 95 -7.42 7.39 -8.34
CA GLN A 95 -7.67 5.97 -8.19
C GLN A 95 -8.70 5.66 -7.09
N SER A 96 -9.18 6.70 -6.38
CA SER A 96 -10.23 6.61 -5.35
C SER A 96 -9.92 5.63 -4.20
N PRO A 97 -8.76 5.70 -3.53
CA PRO A 97 -8.39 4.76 -2.48
C PRO A 97 -9.34 4.81 -1.26
N LEU A 98 -10.02 5.93 -1.06
CA LEU A 98 -10.95 6.16 0.05
C LEU A 98 -12.43 5.91 -0.33
N CYS A 99 -12.70 5.15 -1.39
CA CYS A 99 -14.06 4.85 -1.86
C CYS A 99 -14.93 4.09 -0.85
N CYS A 100 -14.34 3.55 0.21
CA CYS A 100 -15.06 2.87 1.29
C CYS A 100 -15.61 3.81 2.38
N PHE A 101 -15.28 5.10 2.33
CA PHE A 101 -15.82 6.12 3.25
C PHE A 101 -16.95 6.92 2.61
N LYS A 102 -17.87 7.42 3.45
CA LYS A 102 -18.93 8.33 3.01
C LYS A 102 -18.39 9.73 2.81
N GLU A 103 -19.06 10.49 1.95
CA GLU A 103 -18.75 11.90 1.77
C GLU A 103 -18.93 12.66 3.09
N GLY A 104 -17.90 13.40 3.49
CA GLY A 104 -17.87 14.19 4.74
C GLY A 104 -17.19 13.50 5.91
N ASP A 105 -16.95 12.20 5.88
CA ASP A 105 -16.21 11.50 6.95
C ASP A 105 -14.75 11.95 7.01
N ILE A 106 -14.17 12.27 5.85
CA ILE A 106 -12.76 12.63 5.68
C ILE A 106 -12.66 13.79 4.70
N HIS A 107 -11.80 14.78 5.01
CA HIS A 107 -11.46 15.83 4.06
C HIS A 107 -10.27 15.41 3.19
N ILE A 108 -10.47 15.40 1.89
CA ILE A 108 -9.45 14.95 0.92
C ILE A 108 -8.90 16.15 0.17
N PHE A 109 -7.58 16.30 0.22
CA PHE A 109 -6.82 17.30 -0.51
C PHE A 109 -5.79 16.61 -1.41
N THR A 110 -5.48 17.28 -2.51
CA THR A 110 -4.52 16.73 -3.49
C THR A 110 -3.37 17.69 -3.74
N ALA A 111 -2.20 17.12 -3.99
CA ALA A 111 -0.98 17.85 -4.30
C ALA A 111 -0.27 17.30 -5.54
N MET A 112 0.57 18.14 -6.13
CA MET A 112 1.55 17.75 -7.16
C MET A 112 2.90 17.49 -6.51
N CYS A 113 3.77 16.68 -7.12
CA CYS A 113 5.14 16.42 -6.66
C CYS A 113 5.93 17.71 -6.40
N THR A 114 5.77 18.71 -7.26
CA THR A 114 6.42 20.01 -7.12
C THR A 114 5.97 20.82 -5.90
N SER A 115 4.83 20.45 -5.30
CA SER A 115 4.29 21.12 -4.12
C SER A 115 4.98 20.69 -2.82
N TRP A 116 5.54 19.49 -2.76
CA TRP A 116 6.07 18.89 -1.54
C TRP A 116 7.23 19.69 -0.92
N LYS A 117 8.19 20.15 -1.73
CA LYS A 117 9.37 20.91 -1.25
C LYS A 117 9.03 22.18 -0.45
N ARG A 118 7.82 22.71 -0.62
CA ARG A 118 7.38 23.92 0.08
C ARG A 118 6.36 23.62 1.17
N LEU A 119 6.02 22.35 1.34
CA LEU A 119 4.92 21.94 2.22
C LEU A 119 5.25 22.24 3.69
N ALA A 120 6.44 21.90 4.17
CA ALA A 120 6.85 22.10 5.55
C ALA A 120 6.81 23.57 6.01
N LYS A 121 6.80 24.53 5.07
CA LYS A 121 6.64 25.96 5.36
C LYS A 121 5.17 26.40 5.52
N ALA A 122 4.23 25.50 5.32
CA ALA A 122 2.82 25.84 5.38
C ALA A 122 2.36 25.94 6.85
N ARG A 123 1.92 27.15 7.27
CA ARG A 123 1.45 27.42 8.65
C ARG A 123 0.30 26.50 9.08
N VAL A 124 -0.49 25.98 8.15
CA VAL A 124 -1.60 25.07 8.48
C VAL A 124 -1.12 23.79 9.17
N LEU A 125 0.12 23.34 8.93
CA LEU A 125 0.68 22.15 9.55
C LEU A 125 0.77 22.23 11.08
N THR A 126 1.00 23.42 11.63
CA THR A 126 1.08 23.64 13.09
C THR A 126 -0.26 23.53 13.79
N ARG A 127 -1.35 23.38 13.04
CA ARG A 127 -2.71 23.25 13.59
C ARG A 127 -3.15 21.81 13.77
N TYR A 128 -2.44 20.86 13.14
CA TYR A 128 -2.71 19.42 13.29
C TYR A 128 -2.12 18.90 14.60
N GLU A 129 -2.87 18.05 15.29
CA GLU A 129 -2.40 17.38 16.51
C GLU A 129 -1.23 16.45 16.20
N ALA A 130 -1.33 15.69 15.09
CA ALA A 130 -0.24 14.93 14.53
C ALA A 130 -0.27 14.90 12.99
N ILE A 131 0.87 14.60 12.40
CA ILE A 131 1.05 14.41 10.95
C ILE A 131 1.57 12.98 10.75
N LEU A 132 0.82 12.15 10.06
CA LEU A 132 1.21 10.79 9.71
C LEU A 132 1.60 10.74 8.23
N VAL A 133 2.89 10.57 7.95
CA VAL A 133 3.39 10.32 6.59
C VAL A 133 3.31 8.83 6.31
N SER A 134 2.38 8.42 5.44
CA SER A 134 2.06 7.02 5.19
C SER A 134 3.11 6.27 4.37
N THR A 135 4.08 6.99 3.79
CA THR A 135 5.28 6.42 3.14
C THR A 135 6.44 7.40 3.28
N SER A 136 7.45 7.04 4.06
CA SER A 136 8.64 7.89 4.30
C SER A 136 9.55 7.99 3.08
N ALA A 137 9.59 6.98 2.22
CA ALA A 137 10.31 6.98 0.96
C ALA A 137 9.59 7.80 -0.10
N PHE A 138 10.32 8.59 -0.89
CA PHE A 138 9.81 9.31 -2.05
C PHE A 138 10.34 8.71 -3.34
N TYR A 139 9.44 8.17 -4.15
CA TYR A 139 9.77 7.35 -5.33
C TYR A 139 9.91 8.14 -6.64
N ASP A 140 9.43 9.38 -6.68
CA ASP A 140 9.44 10.22 -7.89
C ASP A 140 10.82 10.77 -8.27
N ILE A 141 11.86 10.39 -7.55
CA ILE A 141 13.25 10.77 -7.85
C ILE A 141 14.13 9.54 -8.06
N PRO A 142 15.10 9.59 -8.98
CA PRO A 142 16.03 8.49 -9.19
C PRO A 142 16.77 8.11 -7.90
N GLY A 143 16.75 6.81 -7.58
CA GLY A 143 17.43 6.28 -6.41
C GLY A 143 16.67 6.44 -5.10
N TRP A 144 15.43 6.95 -5.13
CA TRP A 144 14.56 7.23 -3.97
C TRP A 144 15.26 8.07 -2.90
N ALA A 145 14.51 8.84 -2.14
CA ALA A 145 15.04 9.63 -1.04
C ALA A 145 14.07 9.62 0.12
N SER A 146 14.52 10.05 1.30
CA SER A 146 13.64 10.35 2.40
C SER A 146 12.75 11.53 2.05
N PHE A 147 11.45 11.31 2.06
CA PHE A 147 10.48 12.39 1.93
C PHE A 147 10.60 13.39 3.09
N LEU A 148 10.85 12.90 4.28
CA LEU A 148 10.96 13.68 5.50
C LEU A 148 12.11 14.69 5.40
N HIS A 149 13.30 14.22 5.07
CA HIS A 149 14.49 15.08 4.93
C HIS A 149 14.37 16.05 3.75
N MET A 150 13.85 15.57 2.60
CA MET A 150 13.68 16.41 1.42
C MET A 150 12.75 17.60 1.68
N THR A 151 11.76 17.43 2.54
CA THR A 151 10.74 18.43 2.85
C THR A 151 11.01 19.19 4.14
N GLY A 152 11.85 18.65 5.04
CA GLY A 152 12.10 19.16 6.38
C GLY A 152 11.05 18.76 7.40
N PHE A 153 10.26 17.71 7.11
CA PHE A 153 9.28 17.16 8.07
C PHE A 153 9.93 16.43 9.23
N ASP A 154 11.16 15.91 9.06
CA ASP A 154 11.98 15.31 10.12
C ASP A 154 12.11 16.19 11.37
N LYS A 155 11.90 17.51 11.25
CA LYS A 155 11.98 18.50 12.33
C LYS A 155 10.67 18.71 13.11
N PHE A 156 9.59 18.08 12.69
CA PHE A 156 8.30 18.24 13.33
C PHE A 156 8.18 17.30 14.54
N ALA A 157 7.91 17.84 15.72
CA ALA A 157 7.75 17.05 16.95
C ALA A 157 6.50 16.16 16.92
N ASN A 158 5.45 16.58 16.21
CA ASN A 158 4.19 15.86 16.05
C ASN A 158 4.13 15.00 14.78
N LEU A 159 5.29 14.54 14.27
CA LEU A 159 5.38 13.67 13.09
C LEU A 159 5.39 12.21 13.47
N LEU A 160 4.58 11.41 12.77
CA LEU A 160 4.68 9.96 12.63
C LEU A 160 5.09 9.61 11.20
N ALA A 161 5.90 8.60 11.02
CA ALA A 161 6.28 8.12 9.69
C ALA A 161 6.08 6.61 9.58
N VAL A 162 5.66 6.15 8.39
CA VAL A 162 5.55 4.73 8.07
C VAL A 162 6.69 4.35 7.12
N GLU A 163 7.54 3.43 7.56
CA GLU A 163 8.60 2.87 6.72
C GLU A 163 8.16 1.51 6.17
N HIS A 164 8.23 1.38 4.85
CA HIS A 164 7.84 0.18 4.12
C HIS A 164 9.00 -0.81 3.94
N GLU A 165 10.24 -0.37 4.18
CA GLU A 165 11.44 -1.16 3.95
C GLU A 165 12.51 -0.86 5.02
N LEU A 166 12.69 -1.74 5.99
CA LEU A 166 13.60 -1.52 7.15
C LEU A 166 15.03 -1.11 6.78
N LYS A 167 15.53 -1.56 5.62
CA LYS A 167 16.88 -1.19 5.15
C LYS A 167 17.00 0.29 4.85
N ASP A 168 15.88 0.99 4.66
CA ASP A 168 15.88 2.41 4.37
C ASP A 168 15.90 3.27 5.65
N ILE A 169 15.61 2.72 6.84
CA ILE A 169 15.71 3.43 8.13
C ILE A 169 17.09 4.09 8.32
N PRO A 170 18.23 3.36 8.27
CA PRO A 170 19.55 3.99 8.41
C PRO A 170 19.90 4.86 7.20
N ARG A 171 19.45 4.48 6.01
CA ARG A 171 19.69 5.24 4.78
C ARG A 171 19.01 6.60 4.81
N PHE A 172 17.84 6.69 5.44
CA PHE A 172 17.04 7.91 5.55
C PHE A 172 17.25 8.66 6.86
N GLY A 173 18.06 8.12 7.79
CA GLY A 173 18.33 8.75 9.09
C GLY A 173 17.09 8.78 9.99
N GLU A 174 16.28 7.73 9.96
CA GLU A 174 15.01 7.63 10.70
C GLU A 174 15.15 6.94 12.06
N GLU A 175 16.38 6.63 12.50
CA GLU A 175 16.65 5.96 13.78
C GLU A 175 16.19 6.77 14.99
N GLU A 176 16.15 8.10 14.87
CA GLU A 176 15.64 8.95 15.93
C GLU A 176 14.14 8.80 16.10
N LEU A 177 13.37 8.75 14.98
CA LEU A 177 11.94 8.49 15.01
C LEU A 177 11.63 7.10 15.60
N ASP A 178 12.43 6.09 15.26
CA ASP A 178 12.34 4.75 15.81
C ASP A 178 12.55 4.75 17.33
N ARG A 179 13.64 5.37 17.82
CA ARG A 179 13.92 5.49 19.26
C ARG A 179 12.85 6.24 20.04
N GLN A 180 12.21 7.20 19.41
CA GLN A 180 11.14 7.98 20.01
C GLN A 180 9.77 7.30 19.91
N GLY A 181 9.66 6.10 19.32
CA GLY A 181 8.39 5.41 19.12
C GLY A 181 7.46 6.10 18.12
N ARG A 182 8.01 6.85 17.18
CA ARG A 182 7.29 7.61 16.15
C ARG A 182 7.45 7.03 14.74
N LEU A 183 8.19 5.92 14.61
CA LEU A 183 8.33 5.17 13.37
C LEU A 183 7.40 3.96 13.39
N LEU A 184 6.58 3.84 12.36
CA LEU A 184 5.63 2.73 12.17
C LEU A 184 6.12 1.83 11.04
N THR A 185 5.76 0.55 11.11
CA THR A 185 6.02 -0.46 10.07
C THR A 185 4.76 -1.26 9.78
N LEU A 186 4.64 -1.81 8.57
CA LEU A 186 3.44 -2.55 8.16
C LEU A 186 3.44 -4.03 8.58
N GLY A 187 4.53 -4.50 9.15
CA GLY A 187 4.71 -5.86 9.66
C GLY A 187 5.46 -5.88 10.97
N SER A 188 5.44 -7.01 11.66
CA SER A 188 6.14 -7.19 12.93
C SER A 188 7.64 -7.39 12.68
N PHE A 189 8.42 -6.33 12.87
CA PHE A 189 9.86 -6.29 12.69
C PHE A 189 10.56 -5.92 14.00
N PRO A 190 11.91 -6.12 14.11
CA PRO A 190 12.68 -5.69 15.27
C PRO A 190 12.75 -4.17 15.46
N ARG A 191 12.39 -3.39 14.45
CA ARG A 191 12.36 -1.94 14.45
C ARG A 191 11.00 -1.42 14.04
N GLY A 192 10.66 -0.23 14.52
CA GLY A 192 9.36 0.39 14.32
C GLY A 192 8.24 -0.30 15.09
N MET A 193 7.13 0.37 15.24
CA MET A 193 5.92 -0.22 15.79
C MET A 193 5.02 -0.73 14.67
N MET A 194 4.59 -2.00 14.76
CA MET A 194 3.73 -2.61 13.76
C MET A 194 2.34 -1.94 13.77
N VAL A 195 1.94 -1.42 12.61
CA VAL A 195 0.57 -0.98 12.32
C VAL A 195 0.19 -1.50 10.94
N ASN A 196 -0.73 -2.44 10.89
CA ASN A 196 -1.22 -3.03 9.64
C ASN A 196 -2.60 -2.46 9.29
N PRO A 197 -2.68 -1.49 8.36
CA PRO A 197 -3.91 -0.77 8.06
C PRO A 197 -4.72 -1.49 6.96
N HIS A 198 -5.48 -2.53 7.31
CA HIS A 198 -6.18 -3.41 6.37
C HIS A 198 -7.71 -3.21 6.34
N PHE A 199 -8.19 -1.97 6.43
CA PHE A 199 -9.60 -1.63 6.26
C PHE A 199 -9.93 -1.21 4.83
N PHE A 200 -10.96 -1.83 4.23
CA PHE A 200 -11.42 -1.55 2.86
C PHE A 200 -12.96 -1.43 2.79
N GLY A 201 -13.58 -1.04 3.90
CA GLY A 201 -15.02 -1.02 4.11
C GLY A 201 -15.51 -2.25 4.89
N GLU A 202 -16.81 -2.25 5.19
CA GLU A 202 -17.43 -3.40 5.83
C GLU A 202 -17.58 -4.53 4.81
N ILE A 203 -16.84 -5.61 5.02
CA ILE A 203 -16.81 -6.77 4.11
C ILE A 203 -17.29 -7.99 4.88
N PRO A 204 -18.57 -8.39 4.70
CA PRO A 204 -19.08 -9.59 5.34
C PRO A 204 -18.41 -10.85 4.77
N PRO A 205 -18.25 -11.91 5.57
CA PRO A 205 -17.88 -13.23 5.07
C PRO A 205 -18.86 -13.67 3.97
N ALA A 206 -18.32 -14.23 2.91
CA ALA A 206 -19.11 -14.78 1.82
C ALA A 206 -18.89 -16.28 1.69
N PRO A 207 -19.88 -17.07 1.32
CA PRO A 207 -19.70 -18.47 0.99
C PRO A 207 -18.71 -18.62 -0.17
N ARG A 208 -18.06 -19.75 -0.25
CA ARG A 208 -17.18 -20.06 -1.38
C ARG A 208 -17.98 -20.15 -2.69
N ASN A 209 -17.40 -19.64 -3.76
CA ASN A 209 -17.99 -19.80 -5.07
C ASN A 209 -18.07 -21.29 -5.47
N ARG A 210 -19.12 -21.68 -6.17
CA ARG A 210 -19.24 -23.05 -6.72
C ARG A 210 -18.06 -23.41 -7.62
N GLU A 211 -17.59 -22.46 -8.41
CA GLU A 211 -16.36 -22.53 -9.19
C GLU A 211 -15.32 -21.64 -8.48
N PRO A 212 -14.32 -22.22 -7.81
CA PRO A 212 -13.35 -21.46 -7.04
C PRO A 212 -12.64 -20.39 -7.84
N VAL A 213 -12.59 -19.19 -7.28
CA VAL A 213 -11.95 -18.03 -7.89
C VAL A 213 -10.70 -17.66 -7.10
N PHE A 214 -9.56 -17.76 -7.76
CA PHE A 214 -8.28 -17.32 -7.22
C PHE A 214 -7.98 -15.89 -7.68
N ILE A 215 -7.25 -15.13 -6.88
CA ILE A 215 -6.81 -13.78 -7.25
C ILE A 215 -5.37 -13.53 -6.87
N THR A 216 -4.64 -12.82 -7.73
CA THR A 216 -3.36 -12.22 -7.39
C THR A 216 -3.40 -10.72 -7.70
N VAL A 217 -2.85 -9.90 -6.80
CA VAL A 217 -2.85 -8.43 -6.93
C VAL A 217 -1.44 -7.89 -6.74
N GLY A 218 -1.02 -6.97 -7.60
CA GLY A 218 0.23 -6.23 -7.50
C GLY A 218 1.06 -6.28 -8.78
N SER A 219 2.27 -5.71 -8.73
CA SER A 219 3.18 -5.68 -9.87
C SER A 219 3.55 -7.08 -10.34
N LEU A 220 3.43 -7.28 -11.64
CA LEU A 220 3.73 -8.55 -12.31
C LEU A 220 5.24 -8.69 -12.66
N SER A 221 6.13 -7.99 -11.99
CA SER A 221 7.57 -8.17 -12.20
C SER A 221 8.08 -9.42 -11.46
N ALA A 222 9.02 -10.14 -12.05
CA ALA A 222 9.62 -11.34 -11.46
C ALA A 222 10.31 -11.10 -10.10
N GLN A 223 10.71 -9.85 -9.81
CA GLN A 223 11.26 -9.46 -8.50
C GLN A 223 10.18 -9.40 -7.40
N ARG A 224 8.90 -9.32 -7.78
CA ARG A 224 7.80 -9.18 -6.85
C ARG A 224 6.88 -10.39 -6.80
N LYS A 225 6.70 -11.08 -7.93
CA LYS A 225 5.84 -12.26 -8.06
C LYS A 225 6.44 -13.23 -9.07
N ASN A 226 6.42 -14.52 -8.76
CA ASN A 226 6.82 -15.53 -9.71
C ASN A 226 5.60 -16.04 -10.50
N HIS A 227 5.51 -15.62 -11.76
CA HIS A 227 4.41 -16.03 -12.66
C HIS A 227 4.59 -17.43 -13.20
N GLU A 228 5.83 -17.94 -13.27
CA GLU A 228 6.11 -19.29 -13.69
C GLU A 228 5.48 -20.29 -12.71
N LEU A 229 5.52 -20.00 -11.39
CA LEU A 229 4.78 -20.76 -10.39
C LEU A 229 3.28 -20.86 -10.69
N LEU A 230 2.68 -19.78 -11.18
CA LEU A 230 1.26 -19.79 -11.54
C LEU A 230 1.01 -20.65 -12.76
N VAL A 231 1.85 -20.54 -13.80
CA VAL A 231 1.72 -21.37 -15.02
C VAL A 231 1.87 -22.84 -14.68
N GLU A 232 2.89 -23.22 -13.93
CA GLU A 232 3.12 -24.60 -13.47
C GLU A 232 1.96 -25.12 -12.61
N ALA A 233 1.42 -24.28 -11.74
CA ALA A 233 0.26 -24.64 -10.92
C ALA A 233 -0.99 -24.89 -11.77
N LEU A 234 -1.24 -24.06 -12.78
CA LEU A 234 -2.35 -24.25 -13.71
C LEU A 234 -2.21 -25.53 -14.54
N GLU A 235 -0.99 -25.83 -15.02
CA GLU A 235 -0.71 -27.10 -15.71
C GLU A 235 -1.03 -28.28 -14.79
N THR A 236 -0.58 -28.25 -13.54
CA THR A 236 -0.85 -29.30 -12.56
C THR A 236 -2.36 -29.49 -12.35
N VAL A 237 -3.10 -28.41 -12.13
CA VAL A 237 -4.56 -28.46 -11.92
C VAL A 237 -5.29 -29.00 -13.16
N CYS A 238 -4.87 -28.55 -14.34
CA CYS A 238 -5.44 -29.00 -15.59
C CYS A 238 -5.13 -30.49 -15.92
N ASN A 239 -3.92 -30.97 -15.63
CA ASN A 239 -3.52 -32.35 -15.84
C ASN A 239 -4.31 -33.31 -14.92
N GLU A 240 -4.69 -32.86 -13.73
CA GLU A 240 -5.59 -33.58 -12.82
C GLU A 240 -7.08 -33.56 -13.25
N GLY A 241 -7.37 -32.99 -14.41
CA GLY A 241 -8.72 -32.96 -14.99
C GLY A 241 -9.65 -31.87 -14.52
N TYR A 242 -9.22 -30.96 -13.62
CA TYR A 242 -10.05 -29.85 -13.15
C TYR A 242 -10.15 -28.73 -14.17
N ARG A 243 -11.38 -28.24 -14.40
CA ARG A 243 -11.69 -27.18 -15.38
C ARG A 243 -12.59 -26.08 -14.82
N ASN A 244 -13.23 -26.34 -13.69
CA ASN A 244 -14.21 -25.43 -13.08
C ASN A 244 -13.51 -24.56 -12.01
N PHE A 245 -12.67 -23.65 -12.45
CA PHE A 245 -12.03 -22.63 -11.62
C PHE A 245 -11.58 -21.46 -12.49
N SER A 246 -11.25 -20.34 -11.87
CA SER A 246 -10.65 -19.19 -12.57
C SER A 246 -9.62 -18.46 -11.72
N VAL A 247 -8.74 -17.70 -12.38
CA VAL A 247 -7.72 -16.85 -11.74
C VAL A 247 -7.83 -15.43 -12.25
N ILE A 248 -8.08 -14.50 -11.36
CA ILE A 248 -8.08 -13.05 -11.65
C ILE A 248 -6.66 -12.51 -11.39
N ILE A 249 -6.12 -11.80 -12.36
CA ILE A 249 -4.79 -11.18 -12.27
C ILE A 249 -4.96 -9.67 -12.36
N VAL A 250 -4.67 -8.98 -11.25
CA VAL A 250 -4.75 -7.52 -11.15
C VAL A 250 -3.35 -6.95 -10.96
N GLY A 251 -2.92 -6.08 -11.86
CA GLY A 251 -1.64 -5.39 -11.72
C GLY A 251 -1.03 -4.95 -13.04
N GLU A 252 0.06 -4.19 -12.92
CA GLU A 252 0.86 -3.74 -14.06
C GLU A 252 1.99 -4.74 -14.35
N GLY A 253 2.34 -4.90 -15.63
CA GLY A 253 3.43 -5.74 -16.12
C GLY A 253 2.96 -6.76 -17.14
N GLU A 254 3.91 -7.51 -17.68
CA GLU A 254 3.64 -8.55 -18.65
C GLU A 254 3.70 -9.92 -17.98
N LEU A 255 2.69 -10.71 -18.21
CA LEU A 255 2.76 -12.15 -17.96
C LEU A 255 3.66 -12.74 -19.04
N GLY A 256 4.59 -13.58 -18.65
CA GLY A 256 5.40 -14.35 -19.58
C GLY A 256 4.56 -15.17 -20.59
N LYS A 257 5.15 -16.05 -21.33
CA LYS A 257 4.41 -16.90 -22.27
C LYS A 257 3.42 -17.80 -21.53
N ILE A 258 2.13 -17.55 -21.75
CA ILE A 258 1.05 -18.39 -21.24
C ILE A 258 0.66 -19.37 -22.35
N PRO A 259 0.74 -20.70 -22.10
CA PRO A 259 0.21 -21.71 -23.00
C PRO A 259 -1.25 -21.44 -23.39
N GLY A 260 -1.57 -21.66 -24.68
CA GLY A 260 -2.90 -21.32 -25.21
C GLY A 260 -4.06 -22.00 -24.48
N HIS A 261 -3.86 -23.25 -24.06
CA HIS A 261 -4.88 -24.05 -23.35
C HIS A 261 -5.14 -23.60 -21.90
N LEU A 262 -4.22 -22.79 -21.28
CA LEU A 262 -4.42 -22.24 -19.95
C LEU A 262 -5.15 -20.89 -19.95
N ARG A 263 -5.19 -20.19 -21.09
CA ARG A 263 -5.82 -18.87 -21.21
C ARG A 263 -7.28 -18.82 -20.78
N PRO A 264 -8.12 -19.85 -21.04
CA PRO A 264 -9.51 -19.84 -20.61
C PRO A 264 -9.71 -19.74 -19.10
N PHE A 265 -8.71 -20.09 -18.29
CA PHE A 265 -8.77 -20.02 -16.81
C PHE A 265 -8.29 -18.67 -16.25
N LEU A 266 -7.73 -17.80 -17.09
CA LEU A 266 -7.10 -16.55 -16.68
C LEU A 266 -7.93 -15.34 -17.10
N HIS A 267 -8.23 -14.49 -16.14
CA HIS A 267 -8.79 -13.16 -16.36
C HIS A 267 -7.73 -12.09 -16.02
N VAL A 268 -7.03 -11.60 -17.03
CA VAL A 268 -6.01 -10.55 -16.86
C VAL A 268 -6.69 -9.19 -16.90
N ALA A 269 -6.95 -8.63 -15.73
CA ALA A 269 -7.65 -7.35 -15.59
C ALA A 269 -6.75 -6.12 -15.79
N GLY A 270 -5.41 -6.31 -15.77
CA GLY A 270 -4.47 -5.19 -15.83
C GLY A 270 -4.50 -4.34 -14.55
N LYS A 271 -4.04 -3.09 -14.66
CA LYS A 271 -4.13 -2.14 -13.55
C LYS A 271 -5.56 -1.64 -13.39
N LEU A 272 -6.11 -1.82 -12.21
CA LEU A 272 -7.42 -1.33 -11.80
C LEU A 272 -7.27 -0.15 -10.84
N ASP A 273 -8.27 0.72 -10.78
CA ASP A 273 -8.47 1.64 -9.66
C ASP A 273 -8.93 0.87 -8.40
N PHE A 274 -8.97 1.54 -7.25
CA PHE A 274 -9.33 0.87 -6.00
C PHE A 274 -10.75 0.31 -5.98
N PRO A 275 -11.80 1.02 -6.45
CA PRO A 275 -13.15 0.46 -6.52
C PRO A 275 -13.23 -0.85 -7.32
N ALA A 276 -12.64 -0.86 -8.52
CA ALA A 276 -12.64 -2.04 -9.38
C ALA A 276 -11.78 -3.19 -8.80
N MET A 277 -10.64 -2.86 -8.18
CA MET A 277 -9.80 -3.84 -7.49
C MET A 277 -10.53 -4.45 -6.28
N TYR A 278 -11.24 -3.64 -5.49
CA TYR A 278 -12.01 -4.13 -4.35
C TYR A 278 -13.15 -5.05 -4.80
N GLU A 279 -13.78 -4.74 -5.93
CA GLU A 279 -14.79 -5.63 -6.50
C GLU A 279 -14.18 -6.95 -6.97
N ALA A 280 -13.03 -6.93 -7.62
CA ALA A 280 -12.30 -8.15 -7.99
C ALA A 280 -11.93 -8.98 -6.74
N MET A 281 -11.49 -8.33 -5.68
CA MET A 281 -11.21 -9.00 -4.39
C MET A 281 -12.46 -9.63 -3.78
N ARG A 282 -13.62 -8.96 -3.81
CA ARG A 282 -14.89 -9.53 -3.29
C ARG A 282 -15.27 -10.81 -4.01
N ARG A 283 -15.09 -10.86 -5.33
CA ARG A 283 -15.43 -12.01 -6.17
C ARG A 283 -14.53 -13.23 -5.97
N ALA A 284 -13.33 -13.05 -5.43
CA ALA A 284 -12.38 -14.14 -5.21
C ALA A 284 -12.68 -14.91 -3.93
N ASP A 285 -12.22 -16.16 -3.88
CA ASP A 285 -12.21 -17.02 -2.70
C ASP A 285 -10.81 -17.09 -2.09
N TYR A 286 -9.81 -17.28 -2.94
CA TYR A 286 -8.44 -17.55 -2.54
C TYR A 286 -7.48 -16.49 -3.07
N PHE A 287 -6.47 -16.17 -2.27
CA PHE A 287 -5.44 -15.22 -2.64
C PHE A 287 -4.12 -15.91 -2.97
N LEU A 288 -3.52 -15.60 -4.10
CA LEU A 288 -2.22 -16.11 -4.54
C LEU A 288 -1.13 -15.03 -4.41
N PRO A 289 -0.31 -15.04 -3.36
CA PRO A 289 0.80 -14.09 -3.22
C PRO A 289 1.87 -14.27 -4.29
N LEU A 290 2.00 -15.48 -4.84
CA LEU A 290 3.01 -15.90 -5.82
C LEU A 290 4.45 -15.63 -5.33
N LEU A 291 4.69 -15.85 -4.05
CA LEU A 291 6.01 -15.77 -3.43
C LEU A 291 6.73 -17.12 -3.60
N ASP A 292 7.91 -17.07 -4.19
CA ASP A 292 8.73 -18.24 -4.48
C ASP A 292 9.81 -18.41 -3.41
N PRO A 293 9.84 -19.52 -2.67
CA PRO A 293 10.86 -19.79 -1.66
C PRO A 293 12.28 -19.93 -2.23
N GLY A 294 12.40 -20.27 -3.51
CA GLY A 294 13.66 -20.37 -4.24
C GLY A 294 14.19 -19.04 -4.77
N ASN A 295 13.36 -17.99 -4.78
CA ASN A 295 13.78 -16.68 -5.24
C ASN A 295 14.32 -15.82 -4.08
N PRO A 296 15.65 -15.53 -4.02
CA PRO A 296 16.22 -14.72 -2.95
C PRO A 296 15.60 -13.31 -2.81
N ALA A 297 15.10 -12.73 -3.92
CA ALA A 297 14.47 -11.42 -3.88
C ALA A 297 13.17 -11.41 -3.06
N HIS A 298 12.50 -12.55 -2.91
CA HIS A 298 11.28 -12.67 -2.11
C HIS A 298 11.53 -12.76 -0.60
N ASN A 299 12.76 -13.07 -0.15
CA ASN A 299 13.10 -13.10 1.28
C ASN A 299 12.87 -11.74 1.96
N ARG A 300 12.95 -10.64 1.21
CA ARG A 300 12.64 -9.30 1.74
C ARG A 300 11.28 -9.23 2.40
N TYR A 301 10.30 -9.99 1.92
CA TYR A 301 8.92 -9.94 2.42
C TYR A 301 8.70 -10.60 3.79
N ILE A 302 9.77 -11.13 4.39
CA ILE A 302 9.79 -11.66 5.76
C ILE A 302 11.00 -11.14 6.57
N THR A 303 11.82 -10.24 5.98
CA THR A 303 13.03 -9.75 6.64
C THR A 303 13.09 -8.23 6.74
N THR A 304 12.72 -7.50 5.69
CA THR A 304 12.90 -6.05 5.62
C THR A 304 11.67 -5.27 5.18
N GLY A 305 10.70 -5.92 4.58
CA GLY A 305 9.47 -5.28 4.11
C GLY A 305 8.31 -6.25 4.08
N VAL A 306 7.12 -5.76 3.79
CA VAL A 306 5.91 -6.59 3.61
C VAL A 306 5.44 -6.55 2.17
N THR A 307 4.71 -7.58 1.76
CA THR A 307 3.96 -7.48 0.51
C THR A 307 2.73 -6.62 0.74
N GLY A 308 2.56 -5.55 -0.05
CA GLY A 308 1.39 -4.66 0.05
C GLY A 308 0.04 -5.38 -0.15
N SER A 309 0.05 -6.56 -0.76
CA SER A 309 -1.14 -7.39 -0.90
C SER A 309 -1.55 -8.16 0.37
N ALA A 310 -0.71 -8.20 1.41
CA ALA A 310 -1.08 -8.84 2.68
C ALA A 310 -2.25 -8.12 3.36
N GLN A 311 -2.31 -6.78 3.28
CA GLN A 311 -3.43 -6.00 3.79
C GLN A 311 -4.75 -6.42 3.14
N LEU A 312 -4.74 -6.69 1.82
CA LEU A 312 -5.91 -7.16 1.08
C LEU A 312 -6.38 -8.54 1.58
N VAL A 313 -5.44 -9.44 1.91
CA VAL A 313 -5.76 -10.76 2.46
C VAL A 313 -6.57 -10.63 3.75
N TYR A 314 -6.10 -9.84 4.71
CA TYR A 314 -6.79 -9.64 5.99
C TYR A 314 -8.12 -8.90 5.80
N GLY A 315 -8.09 -7.77 5.08
CA GLY A 315 -9.24 -6.88 4.95
C GLY A 315 -10.39 -7.49 4.14
N PHE A 316 -10.12 -8.37 3.18
CA PHE A 316 -11.13 -9.08 2.40
C PHE A 316 -11.37 -10.52 2.89
N ALA A 317 -10.66 -10.98 3.89
CA ALA A 317 -10.71 -12.35 4.43
C ALA A 317 -10.60 -13.43 3.32
N LYS A 318 -9.66 -13.24 2.37
CA LYS A 318 -9.42 -14.20 1.29
C LYS A 318 -8.35 -15.19 1.69
N ILE A 319 -8.69 -16.49 1.70
CA ILE A 319 -7.81 -17.55 2.17
C ILE A 319 -6.52 -17.56 1.32
N PRO A 320 -5.34 -17.28 1.89
CA PRO A 320 -4.10 -17.28 1.15
C PRO A 320 -3.64 -18.71 0.86
N VAL A 321 -3.19 -18.96 -0.37
CA VAL A 321 -2.46 -20.16 -0.77
C VAL A 321 -0.98 -19.79 -0.85
N ILE A 322 -0.21 -20.17 0.14
CA ILE A 322 1.13 -19.61 0.38
C ILE A 322 2.13 -20.67 0.85
N HIS A 323 3.40 -20.55 0.43
CA HIS A 323 4.46 -21.41 0.94
C HIS A 323 4.75 -21.13 2.42
N GLU A 324 4.94 -22.19 3.24
CA GLU A 324 5.14 -22.09 4.71
C GLU A 324 6.28 -21.15 5.09
N LYS A 325 7.35 -21.08 4.30
CA LYS A 325 8.49 -20.18 4.52
C LYS A 325 8.06 -18.72 4.74
N PHE A 326 6.99 -18.28 4.11
CA PHE A 326 6.48 -16.92 4.22
C PHE A 326 5.32 -16.81 5.21
N ALA A 327 4.61 -17.89 5.45
CA ALA A 327 3.33 -17.89 6.13
C ALA A 327 3.41 -17.38 7.58
N SER A 328 4.37 -17.87 8.36
CA SER A 328 4.49 -17.56 9.78
C SER A 328 4.69 -16.07 10.07
N PHE A 329 5.41 -15.36 9.20
CA PHE A 329 5.63 -13.92 9.33
C PHE A 329 4.32 -13.11 9.27
N TYR A 330 3.33 -13.60 8.51
CA TYR A 330 2.00 -13.00 8.38
C TYR A 330 0.97 -13.60 9.34
N GLY A 331 1.36 -14.46 10.27
CA GLY A 331 0.44 -15.16 11.17
C GLY A 331 -0.41 -16.24 10.50
N PHE A 332 -0.06 -16.64 9.26
CA PHE A 332 -0.76 -17.70 8.55
C PHE A 332 -0.30 -19.08 9.02
N ASN A 333 -1.26 -19.99 9.14
CA ASN A 333 -1.07 -21.37 9.54
C ASN A 333 -2.19 -22.24 8.93
N ASP A 334 -2.13 -23.56 9.15
CA ASP A 334 -3.07 -24.51 8.54
C ASP A 334 -4.55 -24.29 8.92
N ARG A 335 -4.87 -23.42 9.91
CA ARG A 335 -6.25 -23.08 10.28
C ARG A 335 -6.82 -21.92 9.46
N ASN A 336 -5.97 -21.03 8.91
CA ASN A 336 -6.39 -19.79 8.25
C ASN A 336 -5.79 -19.59 6.87
N ALA A 337 -5.02 -20.57 6.36
CA ALA A 337 -4.35 -20.54 5.08
C ALA A 337 -4.17 -21.95 4.51
N LEU A 338 -4.09 -22.07 3.20
CA LEU A 338 -3.64 -23.27 2.53
C LEU A 338 -2.12 -23.20 2.34
N LEU A 339 -1.40 -23.84 3.26
CA LEU A 339 0.05 -23.87 3.23
C LEU A 339 0.53 -24.98 2.28
N TYR A 340 1.61 -24.71 1.52
CA TYR A 340 2.34 -25.74 0.82
C TYR A 340 3.82 -25.74 1.24
N ARG A 341 4.42 -26.91 1.25
CA ARG A 341 5.78 -27.18 1.74
C ARG A 341 6.60 -27.84 0.65
N GLU A 342 6.57 -29.18 0.62
CA GLU A 342 7.25 -30.00 -0.38
C GLU A 342 6.44 -30.11 -1.68
N GLU A 343 5.13 -29.99 -1.59
CA GLU A 343 4.25 -29.97 -2.76
C GLU A 343 4.33 -28.64 -3.49
N THR A 344 3.91 -28.64 -4.74
CA THR A 344 3.85 -27.43 -5.57
C THR A 344 2.65 -26.56 -5.22
N LEU A 345 2.65 -25.30 -5.67
CA LEU A 345 1.48 -24.42 -5.62
C LEU A 345 0.26 -25.08 -6.28
N GLY A 346 0.45 -25.86 -7.36
CA GLY A 346 -0.61 -26.58 -8.03
C GLY A 346 -1.30 -27.60 -7.13
N GLY A 347 -0.54 -28.34 -6.31
CA GLY A 347 -1.09 -29.25 -5.32
C GLY A 347 -1.94 -28.54 -4.27
N ALA A 348 -1.49 -27.37 -3.80
CA ALA A 348 -2.26 -26.55 -2.87
C ALA A 348 -3.53 -25.97 -3.51
N MET A 349 -3.48 -25.55 -4.78
CA MET A 349 -4.67 -25.12 -5.53
C MET A 349 -5.67 -26.27 -5.72
N LEU A 350 -5.20 -27.50 -5.94
CA LEU A 350 -6.08 -28.68 -5.98
C LEU A 350 -6.79 -28.92 -4.65
N ARG A 351 -6.09 -28.75 -3.50
CA ARG A 351 -6.73 -28.80 -2.19
C ARG A 351 -7.79 -27.70 -2.04
N ALA A 352 -7.50 -26.48 -2.47
CA ALA A 352 -8.46 -25.39 -2.49
C ALA A 352 -9.74 -25.73 -3.29
N ILE A 353 -9.57 -26.33 -4.47
CA ILE A 353 -10.69 -26.71 -5.33
C ILE A 353 -11.52 -27.83 -4.70
N ARG A 354 -10.89 -28.78 -4.02
CA ARG A 354 -11.53 -29.94 -3.37
C ARG A 354 -12.11 -29.60 -1.98
N GLN A 355 -11.79 -28.45 -1.42
CA GLN A 355 -12.22 -28.04 -0.08
C GLN A 355 -13.75 -27.99 0.00
N THR A 356 -14.31 -28.50 1.08
CA THR A 356 -15.74 -28.39 1.36
C THR A 356 -16.11 -26.96 1.76
N GLU A 357 -17.38 -26.60 1.70
CA GLU A 357 -17.87 -25.28 2.16
C GLU A 357 -17.61 -25.08 3.65
N GLU A 358 -17.71 -26.15 4.46
CA GLU A 358 -17.47 -26.10 5.90
C GLU A 358 -15.99 -25.84 6.22
N GLU A 359 -15.07 -26.53 5.57
CA GLU A 359 -13.63 -26.30 5.70
C GLU A 359 -13.25 -24.88 5.27
N TYR A 360 -13.80 -24.39 4.15
CA TYR A 360 -13.59 -23.03 3.68
C TYR A 360 -14.10 -22.02 4.72
N ALA A 361 -15.33 -22.16 5.20
CA ALA A 361 -15.92 -21.27 6.18
C ALA A 361 -15.12 -21.26 7.50
N GLY A 362 -14.63 -22.43 7.95
CA GLY A 362 -13.78 -22.55 9.13
C GLY A 362 -12.47 -21.78 8.97
N MET A 363 -11.79 -21.93 7.84
CA MET A 363 -10.56 -21.17 7.52
C MET A 363 -10.81 -19.67 7.42
N GLN A 364 -11.90 -19.26 6.76
CA GLN A 364 -12.28 -17.87 6.63
C GLN A 364 -12.53 -17.23 8.01
N GLN A 365 -13.23 -17.94 8.92
CA GLN A 365 -13.46 -17.45 10.28
C GLN A 365 -12.16 -17.31 11.09
N ALA A 366 -11.25 -18.26 10.96
CA ALA A 366 -9.93 -18.16 11.59
C ALA A 366 -9.10 -16.99 11.03
N LEU A 367 -9.18 -16.74 9.73
CA LEU A 367 -8.53 -15.60 9.08
C LEU A 367 -9.14 -14.26 9.53
N LEU A 368 -10.45 -14.17 9.64
CA LEU A 368 -11.15 -13.01 10.19
C LEU A 368 -10.75 -12.74 11.65
N GLN A 369 -10.56 -13.80 12.45
CA GLN A 369 -10.09 -13.64 13.82
C GLN A 369 -8.66 -13.09 13.84
N LEU A 370 -7.76 -13.62 13.02
CA LEU A 370 -6.40 -13.09 12.85
C LEU A 370 -6.43 -11.61 12.45
N GLY A 371 -7.27 -11.23 11.47
CA GLY A 371 -7.44 -9.83 11.06
C GLY A 371 -7.85 -8.93 12.24
N ARG A 372 -8.84 -9.35 13.04
CA ARG A 372 -9.27 -8.59 14.23
C ARG A 372 -8.17 -8.45 15.29
N ASP A 373 -7.34 -9.47 15.47
CA ASP A 373 -6.24 -9.43 16.44
C ASP A 373 -5.14 -8.47 15.98
N ILE A 374 -4.78 -8.51 14.70
CA ILE A 374 -3.84 -7.57 14.07
C ILE A 374 -4.39 -6.12 14.11
N ASP A 375 -5.68 -5.93 13.87
CA ASP A 375 -6.34 -4.61 13.92
C ASP A 375 -6.25 -4.01 15.35
N ARG A 376 -6.55 -4.82 16.35
CA ARG A 376 -6.46 -4.40 17.77
C ARG A 376 -5.04 -4.02 18.17
N GLU A 377 -4.06 -4.83 17.79
CA GLU A 377 -2.65 -4.55 18.04
C GLU A 377 -2.21 -3.28 17.32
N SER A 378 -2.58 -3.15 16.04
CA SER A 378 -2.27 -1.97 15.21
C SER A 378 -2.83 -0.69 15.82
N ARG A 379 -4.06 -0.72 16.29
CA ARG A 379 -4.70 0.41 16.97
C ARG A 379 -3.96 0.79 18.25
N SER A 380 -3.64 -0.18 19.12
CA SER A 380 -2.88 0.06 20.35
C SER A 380 -1.48 0.65 20.06
N ASN A 381 -0.82 0.16 19.02
CA ASN A 381 0.49 0.68 18.61
C ASN A 381 0.38 2.11 18.08
N LEU A 382 -0.64 2.41 17.28
CA LEU A 382 -0.88 3.76 16.77
C LEU A 382 -1.22 4.74 17.90
N GLU A 383 -2.01 4.33 18.90
CA GLU A 383 -2.29 5.13 20.10
C GLU A 383 -1.01 5.49 20.86
N ARG A 384 -0.10 4.51 21.05
CA ARG A 384 1.20 4.75 21.69
C ARG A 384 2.07 5.70 20.89
N ALA A 385 2.10 5.55 19.56
CA ALA A 385 2.87 6.42 18.69
C ALA A 385 2.35 7.87 18.70
N LEU A 386 1.02 8.04 18.71
CA LEU A 386 0.40 9.37 18.85
C LEU A 386 0.71 10.03 20.20
N ALA A 387 0.72 9.25 21.28
CA ALA A 387 1.11 9.75 22.60
C ALA A 387 2.58 10.24 22.62
N ALA A 388 3.47 9.60 21.87
CA ALA A 388 4.85 10.03 21.72
C ALA A 388 5.03 11.33 20.91
N CYS A 389 4.02 11.75 20.16
CA CYS A 389 3.98 13.04 19.45
C CYS A 389 3.52 14.22 20.32
N SER A 390 2.84 13.94 21.44
CA SER A 390 2.41 15.00 22.35
C SER A 390 3.61 15.58 23.06
N PRO A 391 3.74 16.92 23.19
CA PRO A 391 4.77 17.50 24.04
C PRO A 391 4.57 16.94 25.45
N SER A 392 5.61 16.30 26.01
CA SER A 392 5.63 15.95 27.43
C SER A 392 5.25 17.21 28.21
N GLU A 393 4.21 17.12 29.07
CA GLU A 393 3.92 18.20 30.01
C GLU A 393 5.23 18.62 30.69
N PRO A 394 5.55 19.91 30.76
CA PRO A 394 6.74 20.36 31.46
C PRO A 394 6.69 19.81 32.87
N GLN A 395 7.63 18.96 33.25
CA GLN A 395 7.74 18.51 34.62
C GLN A 395 7.80 19.76 35.51
N PRO A 396 7.01 19.86 36.60
CA PRO A 396 7.08 20.97 37.50
C PRO A 396 8.53 21.08 38.00
N VAL A 397 9.17 22.15 37.63
CA VAL A 397 10.50 22.50 38.16
C VAL A 397 10.30 22.71 39.68
N SER A 398 10.77 21.74 40.46
CA SER A 398 10.85 21.90 41.90
C SER A 398 11.89 22.99 42.21
N TYR A 399 11.42 24.14 42.61
CA TYR A 399 12.24 25.25 43.14
C TYR A 399 12.79 24.89 44.53
#